data_6ed4446b0b2dde9c6bb29c5805eacec1
#
_entry.id   6ed4446b0b2dde9c6bb29c5805eacec1
#
_cell.length_a   1.000
_cell.length_b   1.000
_cell.length_c   1.000
_cell.angle_alpha   90.00
_cell.angle_beta   90.00
_cell.angle_gamma   90.00
#
_symmetry.space_group_name_H-M   'P 1'
#
loop_
_entity.id
_entity.type
_entity.pdbx_description
1 polymer ?
#
loop_
_entity_poly.entity_id
_entity_poly.type
_entity_poly.pdbx_seq_one_letter_code
_entity_poly.pdbx_strand_id
1 'polypeptide(L)'
;MALKSDYATGSAVTTTTAATFIPKLWSDEIIANYEKSIVMKPLVRAMKMQGKKGDTMYIPMPTRGDASAKVAETQVTLSASTEGEKIITIDQHWEFSKLIEDIVEKQALGSLRRFYTEDAGYALGRQVDSDLISATNLWDHKIDSLGGNPGSSADPHVEGNALEFCDQAFRDAIQLLDDANVPMDNRKMVIPPSARNQIMGIDRYVSSDFVNGRGVVNGKIGELYGVDIFTSTNLPANGAGEKPCLLFHTDALVIAEQMSIRTQTQYKQEFLADLMTADMLYGFDCYRPENGVQIWVTG
;
A
#
# COMPACT_ATOMS: atom_id res chain seq x y z
N MET A 1 65.03 -26.10 -33.18
CA MET A 1 65.64 -24.96 -32.50
C MET A 1 64.64 -24.42 -31.52
N ALA A 2 64.73 -24.84 -30.26
CA ALA A 2 63.78 -24.45 -29.22
C ALA A 2 64.18 -23.05 -28.74
N LEU A 3 63.22 -22.09 -28.84
CA LEU A 3 63.42 -20.79 -28.28
C LEU A 3 63.41 -20.93 -26.76
N LYS A 4 64.54 -20.68 -26.11
CA LYS A 4 64.63 -20.56 -24.66
C LYS A 4 63.79 -19.38 -24.22
N SER A 5 62.80 -19.65 -23.42
CA SER A 5 62.04 -18.64 -22.65
C SER A 5 62.93 -18.19 -21.49
N ASP A 6 63.75 -17.14 -21.69
CA ASP A 6 64.56 -16.54 -20.63
C ASP A 6 63.85 -15.61 -19.70
N TYR A 7 62.47 -15.62 -19.71
CA TYR A 7 61.72 -14.86 -18.76
C TYR A 7 61.34 -15.74 -17.54
N ALA A 8 61.92 -15.39 -16.40
CA ALA A 8 61.60 -16.07 -15.15
C ALA A 8 60.05 -15.91 -14.91
N THR A 9 59.41 -17.04 -14.67
CA THR A 9 58.01 -17.08 -14.25
C THR A 9 57.87 -16.24 -12.99
N GLY A 10 57.28 -15.04 -13.10
CA GLY A 10 57.11 -14.09 -11.99
C GLY A 10 57.58 -12.66 -12.27
N SER A 11 58.32 -12.42 -13.38
CA SER A 11 58.77 -11.07 -13.75
C SER A 11 57.79 -10.33 -14.67
N ALA A 12 56.75 -10.97 -15.16
CA ALA A 12 55.71 -10.33 -15.97
C ALA A 12 54.69 -9.59 -15.07
N VAL A 13 54.40 -8.35 -15.43
CA VAL A 13 53.27 -7.61 -14.81
C VAL A 13 51.99 -8.18 -15.36
N THR A 14 51.27 -8.91 -14.53
CA THR A 14 49.98 -9.54 -14.87
C THR A 14 48.82 -8.68 -14.40
N THR A 15 47.62 -8.96 -14.87
CA THR A 15 46.36 -8.30 -14.39
C THR A 15 46.21 -8.42 -12.88
N THR A 16 46.76 -9.47 -12.27
CA THR A 16 46.71 -9.67 -10.80
C THR A 16 47.76 -8.78 -10.08
N THR A 17 48.97 -8.63 -10.62
CA THR A 17 49.99 -7.79 -10.00
C THR A 17 49.81 -6.31 -10.29
N ALA A 18 49.15 -5.95 -11.40
CA ALA A 18 48.80 -4.59 -11.78
C ALA A 18 47.37 -4.18 -11.39
N ALA A 19 46.68 -4.96 -10.58
CA ALA A 19 45.27 -4.71 -10.23
C ALA A 19 45.02 -3.32 -9.63
N THR A 20 46.01 -2.76 -8.92
CA THR A 20 45.95 -1.42 -8.35
C THR A 20 46.05 -0.31 -9.41
N PHE A 21 46.68 -0.57 -10.57
CA PHE A 21 46.86 0.40 -11.65
C PHE A 21 45.83 0.28 -12.76
N ILE A 22 44.96 -0.75 -12.73
CA ILE A 22 43.87 -0.90 -13.68
C ILE A 22 42.73 -0.01 -13.22
N PRO A 23 42.41 1.08 -13.96
CA PRO A 23 41.30 1.93 -13.59
C PRO A 23 39.98 1.15 -13.63
N LYS A 24 39.26 1.15 -12.55
CA LYS A 24 37.90 0.60 -12.49
C LYS A 24 36.95 1.66 -13.03
N LEU A 25 36.40 1.40 -14.20
CA LEU A 25 35.34 2.22 -14.76
C LEU A 25 34.04 1.86 -14.03
N TRP A 26 33.49 2.83 -13.32
CA TRP A 26 32.15 2.74 -12.72
C TRP A 26 31.15 3.35 -13.70
N SER A 27 29.98 2.76 -13.82
CA SER A 27 28.90 3.39 -14.55
C SER A 27 28.50 4.69 -13.86
N ASP A 28 28.34 5.77 -14.62
CA ASP A 28 27.83 7.05 -14.11
C ASP A 28 26.34 6.97 -13.77
N GLU A 29 25.67 5.88 -14.17
CA GLU A 29 24.27 5.63 -13.96
C GLU A 29 24.05 4.78 -12.69
N ILE A 30 23.46 5.39 -11.68
CA ILE A 30 22.99 4.69 -10.48
C ILE A 30 21.62 4.09 -10.81
N ILE A 31 21.57 2.79 -10.99
CA ILE A 31 20.30 2.07 -11.18
C ILE A 31 19.76 1.74 -9.80
N ALA A 32 18.68 2.41 -9.42
CA ALA A 32 17.95 2.07 -8.20
C ALA A 32 17.30 0.68 -8.33
N ASN A 33 17.23 -0.06 -7.23
CA ASN A 33 16.48 -1.31 -7.20
C ASN A 33 15.01 -1.04 -7.50
N TYR A 34 14.33 -2.05 -8.07
CA TYR A 34 12.90 -1.97 -8.29
C TYR A 34 12.16 -1.73 -6.97
N GLU A 35 11.32 -0.71 -6.98
CA GLU A 35 10.57 -0.28 -5.81
C GLU A 35 9.21 -1.00 -5.72
N LYS A 36 8.71 -1.15 -4.50
CA LYS A 36 7.36 -1.66 -4.30
C LYS A 36 6.33 -0.63 -4.76
N SER A 37 5.24 -1.10 -5.35
CA SER A 37 4.16 -0.20 -5.78
C SER A 37 3.43 0.38 -4.57
N ILE A 38 3.40 1.70 -4.46
CA ILE A 38 2.62 2.47 -3.48
C ILE A 38 1.25 2.75 -4.10
N VAL A 39 0.20 2.20 -3.52
CA VAL A 39 -1.13 2.18 -4.15
C VAL A 39 -2.23 2.73 -3.25
N MET A 40 -2.16 2.55 -1.92
CA MET A 40 -3.29 2.82 -1.01
C MET A 40 -3.65 4.30 -0.90
N LYS A 41 -2.66 5.18 -0.79
CA LYS A 41 -2.89 6.61 -0.55
C LYS A 41 -3.88 7.28 -1.53
N PRO A 42 -3.80 7.09 -2.87
CA PRO A 42 -4.75 7.68 -3.82
C PRO A 42 -6.12 7.00 -3.83
N LEU A 43 -6.28 5.84 -3.18
CA LEU A 43 -7.51 5.06 -3.20
C LEU A 43 -8.43 5.35 -2.02
N VAL A 44 -7.91 5.99 -0.97
CA VAL A 44 -8.64 6.31 0.27
C VAL A 44 -9.06 7.77 0.31
N ARG A 45 -9.93 8.12 1.25
CA ARG A 45 -10.37 9.50 1.46
C ARG A 45 -9.27 10.33 2.08
N ALA A 46 -8.75 11.29 1.33
CA ALA A 46 -7.73 12.21 1.83
C ALA A 46 -8.37 13.51 2.37
N MET A 47 -8.00 13.87 3.60
CA MET A 47 -8.34 15.14 4.23
C MET A 47 -7.08 15.95 4.48
N LYS A 48 -7.14 17.26 4.25
CA LYS A 48 -5.99 18.15 4.44
C LYS A 48 -6.22 19.02 5.67
N MET A 49 -5.28 18.97 6.59
CA MET A 49 -5.25 19.82 7.78
C MET A 49 -4.07 20.80 7.76
N GLN A 50 -3.48 21.00 6.58
CA GLN A 50 -2.33 21.90 6.41
C GLN A 50 -2.64 23.32 6.87
N GLY A 51 -1.76 23.87 7.72
CA GLY A 51 -1.89 25.24 8.25
C GLY A 51 -2.89 25.40 9.40
N LYS A 52 -3.58 24.34 9.83
CA LYS A 52 -4.42 24.34 11.02
C LYS A 52 -3.64 23.80 12.22
N LYS A 53 -3.85 24.42 13.39
CA LYS A 53 -3.30 23.94 14.67
C LYS A 53 -4.28 22.97 15.30
N GLY A 54 -3.78 21.87 15.82
CA GLY A 54 -4.57 20.83 16.48
C GLY A 54 -3.93 19.47 16.19
N ASP A 55 -4.17 18.52 17.06
CA ASP A 55 -3.71 17.12 17.01
C ASP A 55 -4.83 16.15 16.60
N THR A 56 -6.06 16.65 16.56
CA THR A 56 -7.24 15.84 16.29
C THR A 56 -8.15 16.49 15.26
N MET A 57 -8.80 15.66 14.43
CA MET A 57 -9.83 16.08 13.50
C MET A 57 -11.14 15.36 13.84
N TYR A 58 -12.20 16.14 14.05
CA TYR A 58 -13.54 15.64 14.33
C TYR A 58 -14.36 15.60 13.05
N ILE A 59 -14.91 14.43 12.71
CA ILE A 59 -15.79 14.24 11.57
C ILE A 59 -17.19 13.91 12.11
N PRO A 60 -18.18 14.77 11.93
CA PRO A 60 -19.54 14.48 12.38
C PRO A 60 -20.13 13.34 11.56
N MET A 61 -20.79 12.39 12.24
CA MET A 61 -21.49 11.25 11.66
C MET A 61 -22.96 11.31 12.07
N PRO A 62 -23.81 12.04 11.33
CA PRO A 62 -25.22 12.14 11.65
C PRO A 62 -25.91 10.78 11.47
N THR A 63 -26.72 10.37 12.46
CA THR A 63 -27.56 9.18 12.39
C THR A 63 -28.79 9.45 11.53
N ARG A 64 -29.14 8.53 10.65
CA ARG A 64 -30.37 8.61 9.87
C ARG A 64 -31.57 8.28 10.77
N GLY A 65 -32.64 9.07 10.66
CA GLY A 65 -33.88 8.83 11.35
C GLY A 65 -34.80 7.90 10.56
N ASP A 66 -35.64 7.14 11.28
CA ASP A 66 -36.66 6.30 10.70
C ASP A 66 -38.00 7.05 10.57
N ALA A 67 -38.76 6.71 9.51
CA ALA A 67 -40.10 7.23 9.34
C ALA A 67 -41.07 6.45 10.21
N SER A 68 -41.94 7.15 10.98
CA SER A 68 -42.99 6.55 11.77
C SER A 68 -44.35 6.82 11.15
N ALA A 69 -45.24 5.83 11.20
CA ALA A 69 -46.62 5.98 10.72
C ALA A 69 -47.40 6.90 11.66
N LYS A 70 -48.03 7.96 11.12
CA LYS A 70 -48.90 8.85 11.86
C LYS A 70 -50.34 8.33 11.84
N VAL A 71 -50.93 8.17 13.02
CA VAL A 71 -52.35 7.88 13.16
C VAL A 71 -53.15 9.19 13.09
N ALA A 72 -54.38 9.14 12.51
CA ALA A 72 -55.26 10.32 12.46
C ALA A 72 -55.56 10.82 13.88
N GLU A 73 -55.69 12.16 14.02
CA GLU A 73 -55.99 12.86 15.27
C GLU A 73 -54.95 12.72 16.42
N THR A 74 -53.80 12.10 16.16
CA THR A 74 -52.70 12.00 17.14
C THR A 74 -51.58 13.01 16.85
N GLN A 75 -50.87 13.42 17.91
CA GLN A 75 -49.71 14.28 17.79
C GLN A 75 -48.57 13.53 17.04
N VAL A 76 -47.74 14.28 16.28
CA VAL A 76 -46.55 13.73 15.61
C VAL A 76 -45.56 13.23 16.66
N THR A 77 -45.05 12.01 16.47
CA THR A 77 -43.98 11.46 17.31
C THR A 77 -42.66 12.10 16.92
N LEU A 78 -42.01 12.75 17.87
CA LEU A 78 -40.64 13.29 17.65
C LEU A 78 -39.62 12.16 17.75
N SER A 79 -38.82 11.99 16.71
CA SER A 79 -37.67 11.09 16.73
C SER A 79 -36.50 11.84 17.33
N ALA A 80 -35.90 11.29 18.39
CA ALA A 80 -34.64 11.79 18.92
C ALA A 80 -33.49 11.33 18.00
N SER A 81 -32.67 12.25 17.55
CA SER A 81 -31.42 11.93 16.82
C SER A 81 -30.27 12.04 17.78
N THR A 82 -29.42 10.99 17.83
CA THR A 82 -28.14 11.04 18.53
C THR A 82 -27.04 11.17 17.45
N GLU A 83 -26.34 12.29 17.49
CA GLU A 83 -25.25 12.53 16.56
C GLU A 83 -23.97 11.89 17.11
N GLY A 84 -23.30 11.11 16.27
CA GLY A 84 -21.98 10.56 16.55
C GLY A 84 -20.88 11.41 15.91
N GLU A 85 -19.65 11.24 16.39
CA GLU A 85 -18.47 11.82 15.78
C GLU A 85 -17.36 10.76 15.66
N LYS A 86 -16.59 10.84 14.59
CA LYS A 86 -15.35 10.06 14.42
C LYS A 86 -14.17 10.99 14.63
N ILE A 87 -13.27 10.61 15.52
CA ILE A 87 -12.08 11.39 15.88
C ILE A 87 -10.88 10.75 15.18
N ILE A 88 -10.16 11.53 14.40
CA ILE A 88 -8.89 11.11 13.79
C ILE A 88 -7.77 11.84 14.53
N THR A 89 -6.86 11.08 15.13
CA THR A 89 -5.68 11.63 15.80
C THR A 89 -4.52 11.70 14.82
N ILE A 90 -3.80 12.83 14.82
CA ILE A 90 -2.61 13.04 14.00
C ILE A 90 -1.40 12.83 14.90
N ASP A 91 -0.91 11.59 14.92
CA ASP A 91 0.18 11.13 15.79
C ASP A 91 1.34 10.47 15.03
N GLN A 92 1.18 10.26 13.72
CA GLN A 92 2.21 9.61 12.91
C GLN A 92 3.20 10.64 12.37
N HIS A 93 4.33 10.75 13.05
CA HIS A 93 5.45 11.57 12.62
C HIS A 93 6.61 10.67 12.20
N TRP A 94 6.82 10.55 10.90
CA TRP A 94 7.88 9.72 10.33
C TRP A 94 8.99 10.59 9.76
N GLU A 95 10.22 10.14 9.98
CA GLU A 95 11.44 10.80 9.49
C GLU A 95 12.34 9.83 8.72
N PHE A 96 13.05 10.37 7.77
CA PHE A 96 14.17 9.71 7.09
C PHE A 96 15.35 10.66 7.12
N SER A 97 16.49 10.24 7.68
CA SER A 97 17.68 11.07 7.78
C SER A 97 18.92 10.33 7.29
N LYS A 98 19.75 11.05 6.54
CA LYS A 98 21.06 10.59 6.03
C LYS A 98 22.11 11.66 6.24
N LEU A 99 23.27 11.22 6.70
CA LEU A 99 24.46 12.04 6.81
C LEU A 99 25.40 11.70 5.65
N ILE A 100 25.76 12.68 4.84
CA ILE A 100 26.62 12.52 3.66
C ILE A 100 27.90 13.30 3.92
N GLU A 101 29.02 12.59 4.04
CA GLU A 101 30.33 13.20 4.23
C GLU A 101 30.82 13.89 2.97
N ASP A 102 31.49 15.04 3.14
CA ASP A 102 32.02 15.84 2.03
C ASP A 102 32.98 15.05 1.15
N ILE A 103 33.79 14.15 1.73
CA ILE A 103 34.73 13.31 0.99
C ILE A 103 33.99 12.37 0.06
N VAL A 104 32.91 11.76 0.53
CA VAL A 104 32.13 10.80 -0.26
C VAL A 104 31.44 11.50 -1.41
N GLU A 105 30.88 12.69 -1.18
CA GLU A 105 30.21 13.47 -2.23
C GLU A 105 31.21 13.94 -3.33
N LYS A 106 32.45 14.30 -2.91
CA LYS A 106 33.50 14.71 -3.87
C LYS A 106 34.09 13.55 -4.66
N GLN A 107 34.09 12.34 -4.12
CA GLN A 107 34.63 11.15 -4.78
C GLN A 107 33.57 10.35 -5.53
N ALA A 108 32.28 10.57 -5.27
CA ALA A 108 31.19 9.92 -5.98
C ALA A 108 31.06 10.45 -7.41
N LEU A 109 30.87 9.54 -8.36
CA LEU A 109 30.67 9.84 -9.78
C LEU A 109 29.28 10.44 -10.08
N GLY A 110 28.33 10.29 -9.19
CA GLY A 110 26.96 10.78 -9.36
C GLY A 110 26.48 11.60 -8.16
N SER A 111 25.36 12.31 -8.31
CA SER A 111 24.74 13.06 -7.22
C SER A 111 24.07 12.14 -6.22
N LEU A 112 24.77 11.77 -5.15
CA LEU A 112 24.23 10.98 -4.04
C LEU A 112 23.06 11.68 -3.35
N ARG A 113 23.09 13.01 -3.25
CA ARG A 113 22.02 13.80 -2.65
C ARG A 113 20.69 13.57 -3.36
N ARG A 114 20.67 13.59 -4.69
CA ARG A 114 19.45 13.34 -5.48
C ARG A 114 18.90 11.95 -5.22
N PHE A 115 19.76 10.94 -5.26
CA PHE A 115 19.38 9.55 -5.01
C PHE A 115 18.75 9.38 -3.62
N TYR A 116 19.37 9.91 -2.57
CA TYR A 116 18.81 9.81 -1.21
C TYR A 116 17.54 10.65 -1.01
N THR A 117 17.34 11.73 -1.77
CA THR A 117 16.10 12.48 -1.73
C THR A 117 14.93 11.69 -2.34
N GLU A 118 15.18 10.99 -3.45
CA GLU A 118 14.20 10.11 -4.08
C GLU A 118 13.89 8.90 -3.19
N ASP A 119 14.91 8.27 -2.60
CA ASP A 119 14.77 7.16 -1.65
C ASP A 119 13.98 7.57 -0.38
N ALA A 120 14.21 8.77 0.14
CA ALA A 120 13.44 9.31 1.27
C ALA A 120 11.95 9.45 0.95
N GLY A 121 11.63 9.97 -0.24
CA GLY A 121 10.24 10.10 -0.69
C GLY A 121 9.56 8.74 -0.82
N TYR A 122 10.26 7.76 -1.37
CA TYR A 122 9.78 6.39 -1.50
C TYR A 122 9.59 5.71 -0.12
N ALA A 123 10.57 5.83 0.78
CA ALA A 123 10.50 5.21 2.11
C ALA A 123 9.32 5.73 2.94
N LEU A 124 9.11 7.07 2.93
CA LEU A 124 7.97 7.70 3.60
C LEU A 124 6.63 7.31 2.97
N GLY A 125 6.55 7.29 1.63
CA GLY A 125 5.34 6.85 0.92
C GLY A 125 4.99 5.40 1.19
N ARG A 126 5.98 4.51 1.26
CA ARG A 126 5.79 3.10 1.62
C ARG A 126 5.27 2.94 3.04
N GLN A 127 5.73 3.79 3.98
CA GLN A 127 5.26 3.75 5.36
C GLN A 127 3.78 4.12 5.45
N VAL A 128 3.35 5.18 4.75
CA VAL A 128 1.91 5.55 4.66
C VAL A 128 1.07 4.39 4.12
N ASP A 129 1.56 3.72 3.08
CA ASP A 129 0.86 2.57 2.48
C ASP A 129 0.71 1.43 3.50
N SER A 130 1.78 1.13 4.24
CA SER A 130 1.79 0.10 5.29
C SER A 130 0.82 0.43 6.44
N ASP A 131 0.77 1.68 6.87
CA ASP A 131 -0.11 2.13 7.95
C ASP A 131 -1.58 2.05 7.52
N LEU A 132 -1.91 2.47 6.30
CA LEU A 132 -3.25 2.34 5.74
C LEU A 132 -3.69 0.88 5.60
N ILE A 133 -2.78 -0.02 5.21
CA ILE A 133 -3.05 -1.46 5.17
C ILE A 133 -3.32 -1.99 6.59
N SER A 134 -2.56 -1.55 7.59
CA SER A 134 -2.78 -1.97 8.98
C SER A 134 -4.16 -1.55 9.52
N ALA A 135 -4.67 -0.39 9.10
CA ALA A 135 -6.01 0.07 9.46
C ALA A 135 -7.14 -0.82 8.92
N THR A 136 -6.89 -1.60 7.87
CA THR A 136 -7.89 -2.53 7.31
C THR A 136 -8.24 -3.66 8.27
N ASN A 137 -7.42 -3.94 9.28
CA ASN A 137 -7.72 -4.92 10.31
C ASN A 137 -8.92 -4.53 11.19
N LEU A 138 -9.32 -3.26 11.18
CA LEU A 138 -10.47 -2.72 11.89
C LEU A 138 -11.79 -2.86 11.11
N TRP A 139 -11.77 -3.45 9.92
CA TRP A 139 -13.00 -3.68 9.16
C TRP A 139 -13.86 -4.77 9.78
N ASP A 140 -15.16 -4.54 9.76
CA ASP A 140 -16.16 -5.46 10.34
C ASP A 140 -16.38 -6.69 9.46
N HIS A 141 -16.28 -6.52 8.14
CA HIS A 141 -16.55 -7.58 7.19
C HIS A 141 -15.30 -8.36 6.83
N LYS A 142 -15.33 -9.63 7.20
CA LYS A 142 -14.46 -10.67 6.68
C LYS A 142 -15.33 -11.69 5.98
N ILE A 143 -14.82 -12.43 5.05
CA ILE A 143 -15.63 -13.45 4.32
C ILE A 143 -16.20 -14.51 5.26
N ASP A 144 -15.58 -14.74 6.41
CA ASP A 144 -16.07 -15.59 7.49
C ASP A 144 -17.44 -15.20 8.06
N SER A 145 -17.88 -13.93 7.87
CA SER A 145 -19.17 -13.44 8.41
C SER A 145 -20.40 -13.85 7.60
N LEU A 146 -20.25 -14.55 6.46
CA LEU A 146 -21.38 -15.09 5.67
C LEU A 146 -22.04 -16.35 6.22
N GLY A 147 -21.82 -16.65 7.50
CA GLY A 147 -22.54 -17.72 8.22
C GLY A 147 -21.77 -19.00 8.45
N GLY A 148 -20.50 -19.02 8.14
CA GLY A 148 -19.60 -20.10 8.53
C GLY A 148 -18.93 -19.86 9.89
N ASN A 149 -18.17 -20.83 10.34
CA ASN A 149 -17.42 -20.76 11.60
C ASN A 149 -15.97 -20.39 11.28
N PRO A 150 -15.43 -19.23 11.77
CA PRO A 150 -14.07 -18.81 11.48
C PRO A 150 -13.05 -19.94 11.74
N GLY A 151 -12.20 -20.21 10.74
CA GLY A 151 -11.21 -21.31 10.84
C GLY A 151 -11.76 -22.71 10.58
N SER A 152 -13.03 -22.84 10.18
CA SER A 152 -13.58 -24.10 9.70
C SER A 152 -13.20 -24.31 8.22
N SER A 153 -13.09 -25.57 7.81
CA SER A 153 -12.95 -25.90 6.38
C SER A 153 -14.15 -25.47 5.52
N ALA A 154 -15.24 -25.02 6.15
CA ALA A 154 -16.41 -24.44 5.52
C ALA A 154 -16.25 -22.94 5.21
N ASP A 155 -15.27 -22.26 5.84
CA ASP A 155 -14.98 -20.83 5.66
C ASP A 155 -13.57 -20.61 5.09
N PRO A 156 -13.41 -20.80 3.80
CA PRO A 156 -12.16 -20.47 3.13
C PRO A 156 -11.95 -18.96 3.08
N HIS A 157 -10.70 -18.54 2.87
CA HIS A 157 -10.31 -17.12 2.69
C HIS A 157 -10.28 -16.26 3.95
N VAL A 158 -10.24 -16.86 5.13
CA VAL A 158 -9.92 -16.18 6.40
C VAL A 158 -8.45 -16.33 6.75
N GLU A 159 -7.94 -15.48 7.62
CA GLU A 159 -6.57 -15.56 8.12
C GLU A 159 -6.32 -16.89 8.83
N GLY A 160 -5.30 -17.62 8.40
CA GLY A 160 -4.98 -18.96 8.90
C GLY A 160 -5.69 -20.13 8.19
N ASN A 161 -6.61 -19.85 7.27
CA ASN A 161 -7.29 -20.83 6.43
C ASN A 161 -7.53 -20.29 5.01
N ALA A 162 -6.53 -19.63 4.43
CA ALA A 162 -6.62 -19.08 3.11
C ALA A 162 -6.58 -20.15 2.03
N LEU A 163 -7.40 -19.98 1.00
CA LEU A 163 -7.37 -20.76 -0.23
C LEU A 163 -6.93 -19.90 -1.41
N GLU A 164 -6.81 -20.51 -2.58
CA GLU A 164 -6.62 -19.77 -3.82
C GLU A 164 -7.81 -18.84 -4.08
N PHE A 165 -7.54 -17.65 -4.63
CA PHE A 165 -8.59 -16.71 -4.98
C PHE A 165 -9.58 -17.33 -5.96
N CYS A 166 -10.87 -17.29 -5.64
CA CYS A 166 -11.93 -17.82 -6.49
C CYS A 166 -13.02 -16.76 -6.76
N ASP A 167 -13.76 -16.96 -7.87
CA ASP A 167 -14.87 -16.10 -8.26
C ASP A 167 -15.98 -16.04 -7.18
N GLN A 168 -16.20 -17.15 -6.46
CA GLN A 168 -17.21 -17.21 -5.40
C GLN A 168 -16.85 -16.23 -4.26
N ALA A 169 -15.61 -16.29 -3.75
CA ALA A 169 -15.16 -15.41 -2.67
C ALA A 169 -15.28 -13.92 -3.05
N PHE A 170 -15.00 -13.59 -4.30
CA PHE A 170 -15.15 -12.21 -4.77
C PHE A 170 -16.61 -11.75 -4.83
N ARG A 171 -17.52 -12.61 -5.32
CA ARG A 171 -18.97 -12.29 -5.32
C ARG A 171 -19.54 -12.19 -3.91
N ASP A 172 -19.11 -13.05 -3.00
CA ASP A 172 -19.53 -13.01 -1.61
C ASP A 172 -19.05 -11.75 -0.91
N ALA A 173 -17.82 -11.29 -1.20
CA ALA A 173 -17.32 -10.01 -0.70
C ALA A 173 -18.10 -8.80 -1.26
N ILE A 174 -18.52 -8.84 -2.53
CA ILE A 174 -19.39 -7.82 -3.10
C ILE A 174 -20.75 -7.83 -2.43
N GLN A 175 -21.33 -9.02 -2.18
CA GLN A 175 -22.60 -9.17 -1.49
C GLN A 175 -22.56 -8.55 -0.09
N LEU A 176 -21.47 -8.77 0.68
CA LEU A 176 -21.32 -8.16 2.01
C LEU A 176 -21.39 -6.63 1.96
N LEU A 177 -20.75 -6.02 0.97
CA LEU A 177 -20.83 -4.57 0.78
C LEU A 177 -22.23 -4.11 0.36
N ASP A 178 -22.94 -4.89 -0.45
CA ASP A 178 -24.29 -4.58 -0.89
C ASP A 178 -25.27 -4.69 0.29
N ASP A 179 -25.16 -5.73 1.12
CA ASP A 179 -25.95 -5.93 2.34
C ASP A 179 -25.72 -4.79 3.37
N ALA A 180 -24.50 -4.25 3.42
CA ALA A 180 -24.15 -3.08 4.21
C ALA A 180 -24.62 -1.74 3.59
N ASN A 181 -25.33 -1.77 2.45
CA ASN A 181 -25.78 -0.58 1.70
C ASN A 181 -24.65 0.36 1.28
N VAL A 182 -23.47 -0.17 0.98
CA VAL A 182 -22.33 0.60 0.48
C VAL A 182 -22.56 0.95 -0.98
N PRO A 183 -22.35 2.23 -1.41
CA PRO A 183 -22.49 2.60 -2.82
C PRO A 183 -21.66 1.71 -3.76
N MET A 184 -22.21 1.40 -4.93
CA MET A 184 -21.50 0.59 -5.94
C MET A 184 -20.38 1.37 -6.62
N ASP A 185 -20.49 2.70 -6.67
CA ASP A 185 -19.49 3.56 -7.26
C ASP A 185 -18.22 3.63 -6.38
N ASN A 186 -17.06 3.81 -7.01
CA ASN A 186 -15.78 3.98 -6.31
C ASN A 186 -15.37 2.81 -5.40
N ARG A 187 -15.84 1.60 -5.69
CA ARG A 187 -15.31 0.39 -5.07
C ARG A 187 -13.99 0.02 -5.72
N LYS A 188 -13.02 -0.31 -4.90
CA LYS A 188 -11.66 -0.62 -5.33
C LYS A 188 -11.17 -1.87 -4.64
N MET A 189 -10.32 -2.61 -5.33
CA MET A 189 -9.71 -3.82 -4.80
C MET A 189 -8.19 -3.74 -4.93
N VAL A 190 -7.49 -4.00 -3.83
CA VAL A 190 -6.03 -4.10 -3.82
C VAL A 190 -5.65 -5.54 -3.56
N ILE A 191 -4.88 -6.13 -4.48
CA ILE A 191 -4.51 -7.54 -4.47
C ILE A 191 -3.00 -7.75 -4.42
N PRO A 192 -2.50 -8.83 -3.80
CA PRO A 192 -1.12 -9.26 -3.93
C PRO A 192 -0.84 -9.87 -5.32
N PRO A 193 0.44 -9.93 -5.75
CA PRO A 193 0.80 -10.57 -7.02
C PRO A 193 0.40 -12.04 -7.12
N SER A 194 0.32 -12.78 -6.00
CA SER A 194 -0.18 -14.15 -5.97
C SER A 194 -1.64 -14.24 -6.38
N ALA A 195 -2.52 -13.42 -5.79
CA ALA A 195 -3.92 -13.36 -6.17
C ALA A 195 -4.12 -12.93 -7.63
N ARG A 196 -3.29 -12.02 -8.13
CA ARG A 196 -3.30 -11.66 -9.56
C ARG A 196 -3.07 -12.87 -10.45
N ASN A 197 -2.09 -13.73 -10.11
CA ASN A 197 -1.82 -14.95 -10.86
C ASN A 197 -3.01 -15.92 -10.79
N GLN A 198 -3.62 -16.07 -9.62
CA GLN A 198 -4.80 -16.93 -9.42
C GLN A 198 -6.01 -16.43 -10.21
N ILE A 199 -6.28 -15.12 -10.24
CA ILE A 199 -7.36 -14.50 -11.03
C ILE A 199 -7.18 -14.77 -12.54
N MET A 200 -5.95 -14.69 -13.06
CA MET A 200 -5.66 -15.01 -14.47
C MET A 200 -5.89 -16.50 -14.82
N GLY A 201 -5.95 -17.39 -13.84
CA GLY A 201 -6.28 -18.80 -13.99
C GLY A 201 -7.78 -19.11 -14.00
N ILE A 202 -8.65 -18.15 -13.69
CA ILE A 202 -10.10 -18.35 -13.64
C ILE A 202 -10.69 -18.23 -15.05
N ASP A 203 -11.20 -19.35 -15.61
CA ASP A 203 -11.74 -19.43 -16.98
C ASP A 203 -12.81 -18.36 -17.27
N ARG A 204 -13.65 -18.05 -16.28
CA ARG A 204 -14.71 -17.03 -16.41
C ARG A 204 -14.17 -15.65 -16.78
N TYR A 205 -12.97 -15.29 -16.35
CA TYR A 205 -12.38 -13.97 -16.60
C TYR A 205 -11.51 -13.93 -17.85
N VAL A 206 -11.09 -15.08 -18.34
CA VAL A 206 -10.15 -15.22 -19.46
C VAL A 206 -10.83 -15.66 -20.76
N SER A 207 -11.88 -16.49 -20.67
CA SER A 207 -12.55 -17.04 -21.83
C SER A 207 -13.38 -15.98 -22.57
N SER A 208 -13.18 -15.89 -23.89
CA SER A 208 -13.96 -15.01 -24.77
C SER A 208 -15.45 -15.32 -24.79
N ASP A 209 -15.86 -16.53 -24.42
CA ASP A 209 -17.26 -16.96 -24.36
C ASP A 209 -18.04 -16.27 -23.24
N PHE A 210 -17.35 -15.85 -22.16
CA PHE A 210 -17.96 -15.18 -21.02
C PHE A 210 -17.76 -13.67 -21.02
N VAL A 211 -16.74 -13.15 -21.70
CA VAL A 211 -16.29 -11.75 -21.57
C VAL A 211 -16.34 -11.01 -22.89
N ASN A 212 -17.38 -11.04 -23.64
CA ASN A 212 -17.68 -10.19 -24.82
C ASN A 212 -16.51 -9.27 -25.30
N GLY A 213 -15.30 -9.83 -25.48
CA GLY A 213 -14.11 -9.15 -25.97
C GLY A 213 -13.35 -8.28 -24.95
N ARG A 214 -13.75 -8.24 -23.67
CA ARG A 214 -13.07 -7.49 -22.60
C ARG A 214 -12.47 -8.38 -21.50
N GLY A 215 -12.06 -9.60 -21.84
CA GLY A 215 -11.32 -10.46 -20.92
C GLY A 215 -9.98 -9.85 -20.49
N VAL A 216 -9.27 -10.56 -19.62
CA VAL A 216 -7.91 -10.20 -19.19
C VAL A 216 -6.97 -10.27 -20.40
N VAL A 217 -7.02 -9.24 -21.24
CA VAL A 217 -6.16 -9.12 -22.42
C VAL A 217 -4.77 -8.70 -21.95
N ASN A 218 -3.76 -9.45 -22.35
CA ASN A 218 -2.36 -9.17 -22.03
C ASN A 218 -2.01 -9.18 -20.52
N GLY A 219 -2.77 -9.92 -19.70
CA GLY A 219 -2.49 -10.02 -18.25
C GLY A 219 -2.75 -8.74 -17.45
N LYS A 220 -3.42 -7.75 -18.04
CA LYS A 220 -3.81 -6.53 -17.35
C LYS A 220 -5.24 -6.70 -16.83
N ILE A 221 -5.37 -6.81 -15.51
CA ILE A 221 -6.66 -6.80 -14.81
C ILE A 221 -6.97 -5.34 -14.52
N GLY A 222 -8.00 -4.79 -15.15
CA GLY A 222 -8.43 -3.41 -14.94
C GLY A 222 -9.62 -3.30 -14.02
N GLU A 223 -10.72 -3.98 -14.38
CA GLU A 223 -12.01 -3.89 -13.71
C GLU A 223 -12.71 -5.26 -13.77
N LEU A 224 -13.27 -5.72 -12.65
CA LEU A 224 -14.11 -6.91 -12.56
C LEU A 224 -15.36 -6.56 -11.75
N TYR A 225 -16.55 -6.90 -12.29
CA TYR A 225 -17.85 -6.63 -11.65
C TYR A 225 -18.05 -5.17 -11.19
N GLY A 226 -17.50 -4.20 -11.92
CA GLY A 226 -17.60 -2.79 -11.56
C GLY A 226 -16.61 -2.35 -10.46
N VAL A 227 -15.61 -3.17 -10.14
CA VAL A 227 -14.58 -2.88 -9.15
C VAL A 227 -13.23 -2.72 -9.83
N ASP A 228 -12.57 -1.59 -9.60
CA ASP A 228 -11.21 -1.33 -10.07
C ASP A 228 -10.18 -2.15 -9.28
N ILE A 229 -9.31 -2.89 -9.97
CA ILE A 229 -8.32 -3.76 -9.36
C ILE A 229 -6.90 -3.18 -9.47
N PHE A 230 -6.25 -3.06 -8.33
CA PHE A 230 -4.87 -2.61 -8.19
C PHE A 230 -4.00 -3.70 -7.60
N THR A 231 -2.77 -3.82 -8.06
CA THR A 231 -1.82 -4.80 -7.53
C THR A 231 -0.77 -4.10 -6.67
N SER A 232 -0.58 -4.56 -5.44
CA SER A 232 0.45 -4.05 -4.53
C SER A 232 1.30 -5.18 -3.98
N THR A 233 2.60 -4.93 -3.86
CA THR A 233 3.56 -5.82 -3.20
C THR A 233 3.76 -5.49 -1.73
N ASN A 234 3.12 -4.41 -1.22
CA ASN A 234 3.23 -3.98 0.17
C ASN A 234 2.32 -4.76 1.13
N LEU A 235 1.37 -5.54 0.61
CA LEU A 235 0.47 -6.34 1.44
C LEU A 235 1.27 -7.34 2.29
N PRO A 236 1.16 -7.26 3.64
CA PRO A 236 1.91 -8.13 4.54
C PRO A 236 1.44 -9.56 4.41
N ALA A 237 2.37 -10.50 4.52
CA ALA A 237 2.05 -11.90 4.70
C ALA A 237 1.92 -12.19 6.20
N ASN A 238 0.97 -13.05 6.58
CA ASN A 238 0.91 -13.60 7.93
C ASN A 238 2.00 -14.67 8.14
N GLY A 239 2.05 -15.25 9.34
CA GLY A 239 3.02 -16.31 9.67
C GLY A 239 2.91 -17.58 8.82
N ALA A 240 1.79 -17.81 8.15
CA ALA A 240 1.55 -18.92 7.22
C ALA A 240 1.88 -18.57 5.75
N GLY A 241 2.28 -17.32 5.47
CA GLY A 241 2.56 -16.87 4.11
C GLY A 241 1.34 -16.39 3.33
N GLU A 242 0.17 -16.37 3.96
CA GLU A 242 -1.08 -15.88 3.37
C GLU A 242 -1.11 -14.37 3.31
N LYS A 243 -1.81 -13.80 2.31
CA LYS A 243 -1.91 -12.36 2.10
C LYS A 243 -3.36 -11.91 1.93
N PRO A 244 -3.74 -10.75 2.49
CA PRO A 244 -5.08 -10.23 2.30
C PRO A 244 -5.24 -9.57 0.92
N CYS A 245 -6.37 -9.82 0.28
CA CYS A 245 -6.94 -8.96 -0.76
C CYS A 245 -7.92 -8.01 -0.10
N LEU A 246 -7.85 -6.73 -0.41
CA LEU A 246 -8.61 -5.67 0.23
C LEU A 246 -9.65 -5.12 -0.75
N LEU A 247 -10.93 -5.41 -0.52
CA LEU A 247 -12.06 -4.84 -1.27
C LEU A 247 -12.72 -3.76 -0.43
N PHE A 248 -12.79 -2.54 -0.92
CA PHE A 248 -13.31 -1.43 -0.13
C PHE A 248 -13.85 -0.28 -0.99
N HIS A 249 -14.73 0.52 -0.39
CA HIS A 249 -15.14 1.81 -0.91
C HIS A 249 -14.18 2.91 -0.44
N THR A 250 -13.99 3.96 -1.20
CA THR A 250 -13.07 5.07 -0.88
C THR A 250 -13.28 5.65 0.53
N ASP A 251 -14.52 5.62 1.06
CA ASP A 251 -14.84 6.11 2.40
C ASP A 251 -14.61 5.08 3.53
N ALA A 252 -14.05 3.90 3.25
CA ALA A 252 -13.72 2.93 4.29
C ALA A 252 -12.58 3.42 5.21
N LEU A 253 -11.58 4.04 4.60
CA LEU A 253 -10.39 4.55 5.27
C LEU A 253 -10.26 6.05 5.03
N VAL A 254 -9.64 6.73 5.99
CA VAL A 254 -9.34 8.15 5.89
C VAL A 254 -7.90 8.40 6.29
N ILE A 255 -7.25 9.31 5.55
CA ILE A 255 -5.95 9.86 5.89
C ILE A 255 -6.08 11.37 6.04
N ALA A 256 -5.57 11.91 7.16
CA ALA A 256 -5.52 13.35 7.45
C ALA A 256 -4.07 13.82 7.41
N GLU A 257 -3.70 14.60 6.42
CA GLU A 257 -2.35 15.13 6.27
C GLU A 257 -2.26 16.53 6.91
N GLN A 258 -1.41 16.69 7.93
CA GLN A 258 -1.09 17.98 8.51
C GLN A 258 0.17 18.58 7.89
N MET A 259 1.17 17.76 7.61
CA MET A 259 2.40 18.16 6.95
C MET A 259 2.77 17.15 5.87
N SER A 260 2.79 17.60 4.62
CA SER A 260 3.31 16.80 3.51
C SER A 260 4.82 16.62 3.63
N ILE A 261 5.37 15.73 2.84
CA ILE A 261 6.81 15.44 2.83
C ILE A 261 7.58 16.74 2.67
N ARG A 262 8.42 17.03 3.64
CA ARG A 262 9.30 18.18 3.69
C ARG A 262 10.74 17.71 3.79
N THR A 263 11.60 18.18 2.89
CA THR A 263 13.03 17.90 2.90
C THR A 263 13.80 19.12 3.40
N GLN A 264 14.76 18.90 4.30
CA GLN A 264 15.66 19.92 4.81
C GLN A 264 17.10 19.40 4.76
N THR A 265 18.05 20.31 4.49
CA THR A 265 19.47 20.02 4.52
C THR A 265 20.17 20.97 5.48
N GLN A 266 21.07 20.44 6.30
CA GLN A 266 21.88 21.22 7.22
C GLN A 266 23.31 20.70 7.22
N TYR A 267 24.29 21.59 7.05
CA TYR A 267 25.69 21.24 7.20
C TYR A 267 26.05 21.06 8.68
N LYS A 268 26.65 19.92 9.01
CA LYS A 268 27.13 19.58 10.35
C LYS A 268 28.64 19.69 10.40
N GLN A 269 29.15 20.79 10.93
CA GLN A 269 30.60 21.07 11.02
C GLN A 269 31.37 20.05 11.84
N GLU A 270 30.71 19.47 12.86
CA GLU A 270 31.30 18.47 13.75
C GLU A 270 31.64 17.17 13.01
N PHE A 271 30.91 16.88 11.92
CA PHE A 271 31.08 15.64 11.13
C PHE A 271 31.61 15.92 9.73
N LEU A 272 31.86 17.17 9.35
CA LEU A 272 32.22 17.58 7.99
C LEU A 272 31.32 16.93 6.93
N ALA A 273 30.02 17.04 7.15
CA ALA A 273 29.01 16.31 6.40
C ALA A 273 27.71 17.12 6.28
N ASP A 274 26.98 16.89 5.19
CA ASP A 274 25.61 17.38 5.00
C ASP A 274 24.60 16.42 5.59
N LEU A 275 23.80 16.88 6.56
CA LEU A 275 22.65 16.15 7.07
C LEU A 275 21.41 16.45 6.23
N MET A 276 20.88 15.45 5.55
CA MET A 276 19.60 15.53 4.86
C MET A 276 18.53 14.86 5.72
N THR A 277 17.44 15.56 5.97
CA THR A 277 16.27 15.04 6.69
C THR A 277 15.03 15.23 5.84
N ALA A 278 14.20 14.21 5.78
CA ALA A 278 12.86 14.28 5.21
C ALA A 278 11.87 13.84 6.29
N ASP A 279 10.82 14.60 6.50
CA ASP A 279 9.80 14.31 7.50
C ASP A 279 8.38 14.53 6.97
N MET A 280 7.40 13.85 7.57
CA MET A 280 5.99 14.01 7.28
C MET A 280 5.17 13.77 8.55
N LEU A 281 4.00 14.42 8.64
CA LEU A 281 3.07 14.29 9.76
C LEU A 281 1.65 14.07 9.24
N TYR A 282 1.04 12.96 9.64
CA TYR A 282 -0.31 12.59 9.26
C TYR A 282 -1.01 11.76 10.36
N GLY A 283 -2.30 11.59 10.22
CA GLY A 283 -3.11 10.65 10.96
C GLY A 283 -3.91 9.79 10.01
N PHE A 284 -4.25 8.58 10.40
CA PHE A 284 -5.11 7.70 9.64
C PHE A 284 -6.04 6.94 10.56
N ASP A 285 -7.20 6.53 10.05
CA ASP A 285 -8.14 5.71 10.80
C ASP A 285 -9.11 5.00 9.84
N CYS A 286 -9.76 3.95 10.34
CA CYS A 286 -10.90 3.36 9.70
C CYS A 286 -12.12 4.28 9.91
N TYR A 287 -12.61 4.91 8.83
CA TYR A 287 -13.73 5.84 8.92
C TYR A 287 -15.07 5.12 8.99
N ARG A 288 -15.26 4.10 8.14
CA ARG A 288 -16.44 3.24 8.12
C ARG A 288 -16.02 1.79 8.02
N PRO A 289 -16.05 1.03 9.11
CA PRO A 289 -15.60 -0.35 9.13
C PRO A 289 -16.44 -1.28 8.25
N GLU A 290 -17.73 -0.95 8.07
CA GLU A 290 -18.65 -1.68 7.21
C GLU A 290 -18.37 -1.55 5.70
N ASN A 291 -17.55 -0.58 5.30
CA ASN A 291 -17.27 -0.28 3.90
C ASN A 291 -16.05 -1.05 3.33
N GLY A 292 -15.50 -1.97 4.07
CA GLY A 292 -14.34 -2.75 3.65
C GLY A 292 -14.45 -4.23 3.97
N VAL A 293 -13.90 -5.08 3.10
CA VAL A 293 -13.87 -6.54 3.24
C VAL A 293 -12.46 -7.04 3.01
N GLN A 294 -11.99 -7.95 3.85
CA GLN A 294 -10.73 -8.69 3.66
C GLN A 294 -10.99 -10.10 3.14
N ILE A 295 -10.25 -10.50 2.11
CA ILE A 295 -10.25 -11.85 1.53
C ILE A 295 -8.84 -12.39 1.65
N TRP A 296 -8.60 -13.38 2.49
CA TRP A 296 -7.27 -13.97 2.63
C TRP A 296 -7.02 -15.04 1.56
N VAL A 297 -5.85 -14.98 0.94
CA VAL A 297 -5.43 -15.86 -0.14
C VAL A 297 -4.06 -16.45 0.14
N THR A 298 -3.82 -17.66 -0.39
CA THR A 298 -2.49 -18.29 -0.36
C THR A 298 -1.47 -17.45 -1.12
N GLY A 299 -0.27 -17.31 -0.54
CA GLY A 299 0.82 -16.49 -1.06
C GLY A 299 1.56 -17.09 -2.26
#